data_3a66a6969e57a74fad27b4acf6b5a9e7
#
_entry.id   3a66a6969e57a74fad27b4acf6b5a9e7
#
_cell.length_a   1.000
_cell.length_b   1.000
_cell.length_c   1.000
_cell.angle_alpha   90.00
_cell.angle_beta   90.00
_cell.angle_gamma   90.00
#
_symmetry.space_group_name_H-M   'P 1'
#
loop_
_entity.id
_entity.type
_entity.pdbx_description
1 polymer ?
#
loop_
_entity_poly.entity_id
_entity_poly.type
_entity_poly.pdbx_seq_one_letter_code
_entity_poly.pdbx_strand_id
1 'polypeptide(L)'
;MKKLLTLIAVALLSLTACEPDDICLEDTPGTPKLIVVFYGKNQTDTKKSVTDLQVKGVDMEGLLYDATADSIALPLKTVASSTSFSLTTTQNGNAVEDIITFNYNPEDQFISRACGYKTVFTNLTFSTGNPLSFISSIEILTNTISDNKNTHVKILH
;
A
#
# COMPACT_ATOMS: atom_id res chain seq x y z
N MET A 1 23.13 -44.94 38.00
CA MET A 1 22.30 -45.07 36.78
C MET A 1 21.10 -44.11 36.82
N LYS A 2 20.29 -44.00 37.87
CA LYS A 2 19.13 -43.10 37.94
C LYS A 2 19.48 -41.60 37.72
N LYS A 3 20.59 -41.13 38.36
CA LYS A 3 21.05 -39.71 38.21
C LYS A 3 21.56 -39.40 36.82
N LEU A 4 22.11 -40.35 36.07
CA LEU A 4 22.56 -40.17 34.70
C LEU A 4 21.35 -40.10 33.74
N LEU A 5 20.32 -40.91 33.98
CA LEU A 5 19.09 -40.89 33.20
C LEU A 5 18.31 -39.56 33.34
N THR A 6 18.28 -38.98 34.56
CA THR A 6 17.65 -37.68 34.81
C THR A 6 18.40 -36.53 34.11
N LEU A 7 19.74 -36.55 34.08
CA LEU A 7 20.56 -35.58 33.38
C LEU A 7 20.35 -35.62 31.84
N ILE A 8 20.25 -36.83 31.30
CA ILE A 8 19.97 -37.00 29.85
C ILE A 8 18.56 -36.54 29.49
N ALA A 9 17.55 -36.81 30.33
CA ALA A 9 16.18 -36.36 30.12
C ALA A 9 16.06 -34.83 30.17
N VAL A 10 16.76 -34.16 31.09
CA VAL A 10 16.79 -32.68 31.16
C VAL A 10 17.52 -32.08 29.96
N ALA A 11 18.62 -32.70 29.51
CA ALA A 11 19.35 -32.24 28.32
C ALA A 11 18.53 -32.40 27.02
N LEU A 12 17.71 -33.45 26.90
CA LEU A 12 16.83 -33.66 25.75
C LEU A 12 15.65 -32.67 25.72
N LEU A 13 15.13 -32.24 26.87
CA LEU A 13 14.06 -31.24 26.98
C LEU A 13 14.54 -29.81 26.61
N SER A 14 15.82 -29.52 26.73
CA SER A 14 16.37 -28.21 26.34
C SER A 14 16.65 -28.05 24.83
N LEU A 15 16.52 -29.12 24.03
CA LEU A 15 16.75 -29.09 22.58
C LEU A 15 15.49 -28.79 21.74
N THR A 16 14.32 -28.65 22.38
CA THR A 16 13.06 -28.41 21.67
C THR A 16 12.62 -26.93 21.60
N ALA A 17 13.53 -26.00 21.92
CA ALA A 17 13.25 -24.57 21.99
C ALA A 17 13.46 -23.85 20.64
N CYS A 18 13.12 -24.47 19.48
CA CYS A 18 12.84 -23.70 18.26
C CYS A 18 11.40 -23.21 18.35
N GLU A 19 11.21 -21.97 18.82
CA GLU A 19 9.91 -21.32 18.72
C GLU A 19 9.61 -21.02 17.25
N PRO A 20 8.39 -21.32 16.73
CA PRO A 20 8.00 -21.02 15.35
C PRO A 20 8.00 -19.51 15.01
N ASP A 21 8.19 -18.67 16.01
CA ASP A 21 8.26 -17.19 15.86
C ASP A 21 9.64 -16.68 15.39
N ASP A 22 10.63 -17.55 15.19
CA ASP A 22 11.99 -17.15 14.79
C ASP A 22 12.14 -17.00 13.25
N ILE A 23 11.13 -17.36 12.48
CA ILE A 23 11.14 -17.29 11.01
C ILE A 23 9.95 -16.46 10.51
N CYS A 24 10.24 -15.38 9.77
CA CYS A 24 9.21 -14.65 9.06
C CYS A 24 8.86 -15.38 7.76
N LEU A 25 7.61 -15.84 7.65
CA LEU A 25 7.13 -16.52 6.45
C LEU A 25 7.00 -15.53 5.27
N GLU A 26 7.30 -15.99 4.05
CA GLU A 26 7.26 -15.14 2.84
C GLU A 26 5.88 -14.54 2.54
N ASP A 27 4.81 -15.24 2.91
CA ASP A 27 3.41 -14.81 2.74
C ASP A 27 2.90 -13.94 3.89
N THR A 28 3.74 -13.59 4.87
CA THR A 28 3.33 -12.66 5.93
C THR A 28 3.05 -11.27 5.35
N PRO A 29 1.83 -10.73 5.51
CA PRO A 29 1.48 -9.43 4.94
C PRO A 29 2.33 -8.30 5.54
N GLY A 30 3.13 -7.65 4.71
CA GLY A 30 3.88 -6.44 5.06
C GLY A 30 3.01 -5.18 5.07
N THR A 31 3.65 -4.01 5.09
CA THR A 31 2.98 -2.72 4.96
C THR A 31 2.16 -2.65 3.67
N PRO A 32 0.83 -2.41 3.75
CA PRO A 32 -0.04 -2.37 2.60
C PRO A 32 0.20 -1.12 1.74
N LYS A 33 -0.23 -1.22 0.47
CA LYS A 33 -0.24 -0.12 -0.48
C LYS A 33 -1.64 0.47 -0.62
N LEU A 34 -1.73 1.73 -1.00
CA LEU A 34 -2.97 2.38 -1.40
C LEU A 34 -3.43 1.84 -2.75
N ILE A 35 -4.56 1.12 -2.77
CA ILE A 35 -5.14 0.59 -4.01
C ILE A 35 -6.09 1.64 -4.59
N VAL A 36 -5.74 2.14 -5.78
CA VAL A 36 -6.53 3.11 -6.54
C VAL A 36 -7.08 2.43 -7.78
N VAL A 37 -8.38 2.58 -8.04
CA VAL A 37 -9.05 2.01 -9.22
C VAL A 37 -9.68 3.13 -10.03
N PHE A 38 -9.52 3.05 -11.36
CA PHE A 38 -10.03 4.04 -12.31
C PHE A 38 -11.34 3.57 -12.94
N TYR A 39 -12.27 4.53 -13.10
CA TYR A 39 -13.58 4.30 -13.71
C TYR A 39 -13.89 5.41 -14.71
N GLY A 40 -14.75 5.09 -15.67
CA GLY A 40 -15.21 6.09 -16.62
C GLY A 40 -16.16 7.11 -15.97
N LYS A 41 -15.99 8.39 -16.30
CA LYS A 41 -16.84 9.49 -15.81
C LYS A 41 -18.35 9.22 -15.98
N ASN A 42 -18.74 8.59 -17.10
CA ASN A 42 -20.14 8.31 -17.44
C ASN A 42 -20.56 6.85 -17.13
N GLN A 43 -19.65 6.01 -16.70
CA GLN A 43 -19.85 4.57 -16.40
C GLN A 43 -19.16 4.24 -15.08
N THR A 44 -19.75 4.71 -14.00
CA THR A 44 -19.15 4.65 -12.66
C THR A 44 -19.01 3.23 -12.07
N ASP A 45 -19.62 2.24 -12.72
CA ASP A 45 -19.59 0.83 -12.30
C ASP A 45 -18.63 -0.04 -13.14
N THR A 46 -18.07 0.53 -14.22
CA THR A 46 -17.15 -0.19 -15.09
C THR A 46 -15.76 0.42 -14.98
N LYS A 47 -14.78 -0.41 -14.67
CA LYS A 47 -13.38 0.00 -14.67
C LYS A 47 -12.98 0.47 -16.05
N LYS A 48 -12.22 1.55 -16.09
CA LYS A 48 -11.72 2.13 -17.33
C LYS A 48 -10.24 2.45 -17.16
N SER A 49 -9.42 1.90 -18.06
CA SER A 49 -7.98 2.13 -18.03
C SER A 49 -7.65 3.56 -18.44
N VAL A 50 -6.69 4.15 -17.73
CA VAL A 50 -6.00 5.38 -18.14
C VAL A 50 -4.85 4.98 -19.06
N THR A 51 -4.86 5.51 -20.28
CA THR A 51 -3.81 5.22 -21.28
C THR A 51 -2.54 6.01 -20.95
N ASP A 52 -1.38 5.40 -21.17
CA ASP A 52 -0.07 6.02 -20.94
C ASP A 52 0.04 6.69 -19.54
N LEU A 53 -0.49 6.00 -18.53
CA LEU A 53 -0.46 6.51 -17.16
C LEU A 53 0.96 6.44 -16.60
N GLN A 54 1.50 7.59 -16.24
CA GLN A 54 2.74 7.70 -15.49
C GLN A 54 2.43 8.22 -14.09
N VAL A 55 2.99 7.59 -13.08
CA VAL A 55 2.83 8.00 -11.67
C VAL A 55 4.18 8.11 -11.01
N LYS A 56 4.41 9.21 -10.32
CA LYS A 56 5.60 9.41 -9.48
C LYS A 56 5.23 10.06 -8.15
N GLY A 57 6.05 9.89 -7.13
CA GLY A 57 6.00 10.72 -5.93
C GLY A 57 6.45 12.15 -6.27
N VAL A 58 5.79 13.17 -5.74
CA VAL A 58 6.10 14.58 -6.09
C VAL A 58 7.56 14.95 -5.86
N ASP A 59 8.20 14.40 -4.81
CA ASP A 59 9.60 14.68 -4.47
C ASP A 59 10.55 13.54 -4.92
N MET A 60 10.14 12.71 -5.89
CA MET A 60 10.92 11.57 -6.38
C MET A 60 11.29 11.73 -7.85
N GLU A 61 12.49 11.30 -8.22
CA GLU A 61 12.93 11.34 -9.62
C GLU A 61 12.40 10.15 -10.46
N GLY A 62 12.17 9.00 -9.83
CA GLY A 62 11.74 7.77 -10.51
C GLY A 62 10.23 7.63 -10.65
N LEU A 63 9.79 6.99 -11.74
CA LEU A 63 8.39 6.59 -11.91
C LEU A 63 8.09 5.38 -11.02
N LEU A 64 6.96 5.42 -10.34
CA LEU A 64 6.39 4.30 -9.62
C LEU A 64 5.57 3.39 -10.55
N TYR A 65 5.02 3.99 -11.61
CA TYR A 65 4.18 3.33 -12.59
C TYR A 65 4.33 4.00 -13.96
N ASP A 66 4.39 3.19 -15.03
CA ASP A 66 4.47 3.64 -16.42
C ASP A 66 3.82 2.59 -17.33
N ALA A 67 2.51 2.62 -17.42
CA ALA A 67 1.72 1.74 -18.28
C ALA A 67 0.25 2.15 -18.35
N THR A 68 -0.51 1.62 -19.31
CA THR A 68 -1.96 1.69 -19.32
C THR A 68 -2.54 0.80 -18.22
N ALA A 69 -3.35 1.36 -17.33
CA ALA A 69 -3.93 0.62 -16.21
C ALA A 69 -5.31 1.09 -15.79
N ASP A 70 -6.11 0.16 -15.28
CA ASP A 70 -7.39 0.42 -14.62
C ASP A 70 -7.26 0.43 -13.08
N SER A 71 -6.11 0.03 -12.56
CA SER A 71 -5.82 0.03 -11.14
C SER A 71 -4.32 0.11 -10.89
N ILE A 72 -3.94 0.78 -9.80
CA ILE A 72 -2.55 0.93 -9.36
C ILE A 72 -2.45 0.75 -7.85
N ALA A 73 -1.25 0.34 -7.38
CA ALA A 73 -0.93 0.16 -5.97
C ALA A 73 0.20 1.10 -5.58
N LEU A 74 -0.10 2.15 -4.83
CA LEU A 74 0.82 3.22 -4.48
C LEU A 74 1.39 3.05 -3.07
N PRO A 75 2.71 3.10 -2.88
CA PRO A 75 3.31 3.07 -1.55
C PRO A 75 3.08 4.40 -0.83
N LEU A 76 2.71 4.34 0.45
CA LEU A 76 2.61 5.51 1.31
C LEU A 76 3.86 5.63 2.19
N LYS A 77 4.22 6.87 2.55
CA LYS A 77 5.32 7.14 3.49
C LYS A 77 4.93 6.69 4.89
N THR A 78 5.72 5.82 5.51
CA THR A 78 5.44 5.27 6.84
C THR A 78 5.82 6.22 7.98
N VAL A 79 6.70 7.19 7.70
CA VAL A 79 7.19 8.17 8.69
C VAL A 79 6.61 9.58 8.51
N ALA A 80 5.56 9.71 7.69
CA ALA A 80 4.91 10.99 7.41
C ALA A 80 3.38 10.82 7.43
N SER A 81 2.65 11.90 7.63
CA SER A 81 1.18 11.94 7.63
C SER A 81 0.59 12.23 6.26
N SER A 82 1.40 12.34 5.22
CA SER A 82 0.93 12.57 3.85
C SER A 82 1.92 12.06 2.80
N THR A 83 1.36 11.71 1.63
CA THR A 83 2.13 11.38 0.42
C THR A 83 1.45 12.02 -0.78
N SER A 84 2.21 12.74 -1.60
CA SER A 84 1.73 13.38 -2.82
C SER A 84 2.22 12.62 -4.04
N PHE A 85 1.31 12.39 -4.98
CA PHE A 85 1.59 11.74 -6.26
C PHE A 85 1.22 12.66 -7.41
N SER A 86 2.07 12.69 -8.43
CA SER A 86 1.79 13.25 -9.74
C SER A 86 1.34 12.10 -10.65
N LEU A 87 0.15 12.25 -11.23
CA LEU A 87 -0.43 11.36 -12.22
C LEU A 87 -0.45 12.09 -13.57
N THR A 88 0.24 11.54 -14.56
CA THR A 88 0.33 12.12 -15.90
C THR A 88 -0.24 11.15 -16.92
N THR A 89 -0.98 11.65 -17.89
CA THR A 89 -1.49 10.90 -19.05
C THR A 89 -1.44 11.78 -20.31
N THR A 90 -1.62 11.17 -21.47
CA THR A 90 -1.67 11.89 -22.74
C THR A 90 -3.12 12.08 -23.19
N GLN A 91 -3.55 13.35 -23.37
CA GLN A 91 -4.85 13.69 -23.94
C GLN A 91 -4.68 14.57 -25.18
N ASN A 92 -5.26 14.16 -26.29
CA ASN A 92 -5.16 14.89 -27.57
C ASN A 92 -3.71 15.22 -27.98
N GLY A 93 -2.77 14.33 -27.69
CA GLY A 93 -1.35 14.51 -27.99
C GLY A 93 -0.59 15.40 -27.01
N ASN A 94 -1.22 15.90 -25.94
CA ASN A 94 -0.59 16.70 -24.90
C ASN A 94 -0.54 15.93 -23.58
N ALA A 95 0.58 16.03 -22.89
CA ALA A 95 0.69 15.52 -21.52
C ALA A 95 -0.13 16.41 -20.58
N VAL A 96 -0.98 15.79 -19.78
CA VAL A 96 -1.78 16.43 -18.72
C VAL A 96 -1.44 15.80 -17.39
N GLU A 97 -1.29 16.63 -16.36
CA GLU A 97 -0.85 16.21 -15.02
C GLU A 97 -1.89 16.64 -13.98
N ASP A 98 -2.19 15.72 -13.07
CA ASP A 98 -2.97 15.98 -11.86
C ASP A 98 -2.15 15.57 -10.64
N ILE A 99 -2.13 16.41 -9.60
CA ILE A 99 -1.44 16.14 -8.34
C ILE A 99 -2.47 15.87 -7.25
N ILE A 100 -2.30 14.71 -6.58
CA ILE A 100 -3.14 14.30 -5.46
C ILE A 100 -2.26 14.10 -4.24
N THR A 101 -2.63 14.72 -3.14
CA THR A 101 -2.03 14.48 -1.81
C THR A 101 -2.98 13.65 -0.97
N PHE A 102 -2.54 12.47 -0.56
CA PHE A 102 -3.26 11.64 0.41
C PHE A 102 -2.73 11.94 1.80
N ASN A 103 -3.66 12.25 2.72
CA ASN A 103 -3.36 12.48 4.14
C ASN A 103 -3.88 11.30 4.95
N TYR A 104 -3.15 10.88 5.98
CA TYR A 104 -3.45 9.69 6.77
C TYR A 104 -2.68 9.72 8.10
N ASN A 105 -3.02 8.82 9.01
CA ASN A 105 -2.26 8.56 10.22
C ASN A 105 -1.57 7.19 10.07
N PRO A 106 -0.22 7.13 10.04
CA PRO A 106 0.51 5.86 10.06
C PRO A 106 0.50 5.27 11.47
N GLU A 107 0.25 3.97 11.59
CA GLU A 107 0.21 3.23 12.85
C GLU A 107 0.98 1.92 12.69
N ASP A 108 1.98 1.70 13.53
CA ASP A 108 2.77 0.46 13.48
C ASP A 108 2.04 -0.67 14.21
N GLN A 109 1.88 -1.79 13.53
CA GLN A 109 1.31 -3.03 14.07
C GLN A 109 2.38 -4.09 14.17
N PHE A 110 2.53 -4.65 15.37
CA PHE A 110 3.42 -5.78 15.59
C PHE A 110 2.87 -7.03 14.88
N ILE A 111 3.73 -7.72 14.15
CA ILE A 111 3.41 -8.97 13.45
C ILE A 111 3.91 -10.16 14.28
N SER A 112 5.23 -10.26 14.43
CA SER A 112 5.91 -11.29 15.22
C SER A 112 7.34 -10.85 15.53
N ARG A 113 8.05 -11.61 16.35
CA ARG A 113 9.47 -11.34 16.62
C ARG A 113 10.33 -11.41 15.35
N ALA A 114 10.05 -12.35 14.47
CA ALA A 114 10.80 -12.56 13.24
C ALA A 114 10.44 -11.52 12.16
N CYS A 115 9.16 -11.12 12.04
CA CYS A 115 8.70 -10.20 11.00
C CYS A 115 8.72 -8.72 11.44
N GLY A 116 8.83 -8.44 12.74
CA GLY A 116 8.83 -7.09 13.27
C GLY A 116 7.46 -6.42 13.17
N TYR A 117 7.41 -5.24 12.57
CA TYR A 117 6.21 -4.41 12.44
C TYR A 117 5.85 -4.18 10.98
N LYS A 118 4.57 -3.99 10.72
CA LYS A 118 4.05 -3.34 9.50
C LYS A 118 3.39 -2.03 9.87
N THR A 119 3.36 -1.08 8.95
CA THR A 119 2.59 0.16 9.13
C THR A 119 1.25 0.01 8.44
N VAL A 120 0.15 0.29 9.14
CA VAL A 120 -1.19 0.48 8.57
C VAL A 120 -1.51 1.97 8.56
N PHE A 121 -2.47 2.38 7.73
CA PHE A 121 -2.79 3.80 7.63
C PHE A 121 -4.28 3.99 7.89
N THR A 122 -4.60 4.95 8.78
CA THR A 122 -5.97 5.28 9.19
C THR A 122 -6.33 6.71 8.82
N ASN A 123 -7.61 7.05 8.86
CA ASN A 123 -8.11 8.40 8.57
C ASN A 123 -7.69 8.94 7.19
N LEU A 124 -7.72 8.07 6.17
CA LEU A 124 -7.38 8.45 4.80
C LEU A 124 -8.30 9.56 4.31
N THR A 125 -7.69 10.65 3.87
CA THR A 125 -8.34 11.77 3.18
C THR A 125 -7.48 12.18 1.98
N PHE A 126 -7.98 13.07 1.12
CA PHE A 126 -7.19 13.61 0.03
C PHE A 126 -7.38 15.12 -0.13
N SER A 127 -6.41 15.74 -0.79
CA SER A 127 -6.49 17.11 -1.26
C SER A 127 -5.84 17.24 -2.64
N THR A 128 -6.28 18.20 -3.44
CA THR A 128 -5.72 18.53 -4.75
C THR A 128 -5.28 19.99 -4.74
N GLY A 129 -4.09 20.27 -5.26
CA GLY A 129 -3.51 21.62 -5.22
C GLY A 129 -4.10 22.58 -6.26
N ASN A 130 -4.58 22.06 -7.41
CA ASN A 130 -5.13 22.82 -8.53
C ASN A 130 -6.42 22.17 -9.02
N PRO A 131 -7.22 22.85 -9.87
CA PRO A 131 -8.27 22.18 -10.61
C PRO A 131 -7.72 20.97 -11.36
N LEU A 132 -8.43 19.85 -11.27
CA LEU A 132 -8.03 18.60 -11.92
C LEU A 132 -8.18 18.72 -13.44
N SER A 133 -7.25 18.15 -14.18
CA SER A 133 -7.16 18.24 -15.65
C SER A 133 -7.87 17.06 -16.32
N PHE A 134 -7.50 15.82 -15.98
CA PHE A 134 -8.11 14.63 -16.56
C PHE A 134 -8.97 13.85 -15.55
N ILE A 135 -8.71 14.01 -14.27
CA ILE A 135 -9.50 13.41 -13.20
C ILE A 135 -10.77 14.25 -13.00
N SER A 136 -11.92 13.60 -13.04
CA SER A 136 -13.22 14.24 -12.86
C SER A 136 -13.68 14.27 -11.39
N SER A 137 -13.43 13.19 -10.66
CA SER A 137 -13.69 13.11 -9.20
C SER A 137 -12.88 12.02 -8.54
N ILE A 138 -12.73 12.14 -7.23
CA ILE A 138 -12.03 11.19 -6.37
C ILE A 138 -12.96 10.83 -5.22
N GLU A 139 -13.09 9.55 -4.93
CA GLU A 139 -13.91 9.02 -3.84
C GLU A 139 -13.08 8.07 -2.98
N ILE A 140 -13.10 8.26 -1.66
CA ILE A 140 -12.51 7.34 -0.71
C ILE A 140 -13.55 6.28 -0.34
N LEU A 141 -13.29 5.03 -0.72
CA LEU A 141 -14.17 3.89 -0.43
C LEU A 141 -13.91 3.31 0.96
N THR A 142 -12.64 3.36 1.39
CA THR A 142 -12.19 2.86 2.69
C THR A 142 -11.14 3.80 3.25
N ASN A 143 -11.40 4.33 4.44
CA ASN A 143 -10.50 5.29 5.10
C ASN A 143 -9.37 4.61 5.91
N THR A 144 -9.31 3.28 5.91
CA THR A 144 -8.27 2.49 6.57
C THR A 144 -7.60 1.56 5.56
N ILE A 145 -6.28 1.61 5.51
CA ILE A 145 -5.45 0.79 4.62
C ILE A 145 -4.72 -0.22 5.49
N SER A 146 -5.24 -1.44 5.58
CA SER A 146 -4.71 -2.53 6.42
C SER A 146 -4.28 -3.76 5.62
N ASP A 147 -4.69 -3.83 4.35
CA ASP A 147 -4.38 -4.92 3.41
C ASP A 147 -4.32 -4.41 1.96
N ASN A 148 -3.93 -5.29 1.02
CA ASN A 148 -3.86 -5.02 -0.41
C ASN A 148 -5.04 -5.60 -1.20
N LYS A 149 -6.08 -6.11 -0.55
CA LYS A 149 -7.19 -6.82 -1.20
C LYS A 149 -8.35 -5.89 -1.54
N ASN A 150 -8.55 -4.86 -0.73
CA ASN A 150 -9.63 -3.92 -0.89
C ASN A 150 -9.22 -2.71 -1.74
N THR A 151 -10.15 -2.19 -2.52
CA THR A 151 -9.99 -0.89 -3.18
C THR A 151 -10.18 0.21 -2.13
N HIS A 152 -9.24 1.13 -2.04
CA HIS A 152 -9.30 2.23 -1.08
C HIS A 152 -9.81 3.51 -1.72
N VAL A 153 -9.43 3.76 -2.97
CA VAL A 153 -9.77 4.99 -3.70
C VAL A 153 -10.33 4.67 -5.08
N LYS A 154 -11.40 5.35 -5.44
CA LYS A 154 -12.01 5.35 -6.77
C LYS A 154 -11.77 6.68 -7.43
N ILE A 155 -11.25 6.67 -8.65
CA ILE A 155 -11.03 7.86 -9.47
C ILE A 155 -11.88 7.76 -10.73
N LEU A 156 -12.65 8.81 -11.03
CA LEU A 156 -13.41 8.95 -12.28
C LEU A 156 -12.63 9.83 -13.26
N HIS A 157 -12.53 9.40 -14.55
CA HIS A 157 -11.82 10.14 -15.59
C HIS A 157 -12.46 10.06 -16.99
#